data_b4b6d1b6c669e0aefffc18462f534101
#
_entry.id   b4b6d1b6c669e0aefffc18462f534101
#
_cell.length_a   1.000
_cell.length_b   1.000
_cell.length_c   1.000
_cell.angle_alpha   90.00
_cell.angle_beta   90.00
_cell.angle_gamma   90.00
#
_symmetry.space_group_name_H-M   'P 1'
#
loop_
_entity.id
_entity.type
_entity.pdbx_description
1 polymer ?
#
loop_
_entity_poly.entity_id
_entity_poly.type
_entity_poly.pdbx_seq_one_letter_code
_entity_poly.pdbx_strand_id
1 'polypeptide(L)'
;MPQPPPTTTPAETPGVVIGNHTPKYTARNPAVRWLTQRWVANLDRQLARIAAQDTTSTSGAALEVGCGEGVIAAQLARRFGEVVALDLPDAGLRAGWRRHRGPRFLHADAQALPFADDRFGVVVAAEVLEHLPDPARGLAELARVGRAHLLLSVPQEPLFRCCNLLAGRYLRELGNTPGHLNHWSRRGFARFVAQVAEVREVTSPFPWTTIWATLPGS
;
A
#
# COMPACT_ATOMS: atom_id res chain seq x y z
N MET A 1 -23.35 15.22 38.63
CA MET A 1 -22.91 15.16 37.24
C MET A 1 -22.75 13.70 36.88
N PRO A 2 -23.45 13.13 35.89
CA PRO A 2 -23.27 11.76 35.47
C PRO A 2 -21.92 11.58 34.79
N GLN A 3 -21.23 10.49 35.11
CA GLN A 3 -19.97 10.10 34.48
C GLN A 3 -20.20 9.80 32.99
N PRO A 4 -19.26 10.16 32.09
CA PRO A 4 -19.35 9.76 30.70
C PRO A 4 -19.26 8.23 30.59
N PRO A 5 -19.95 7.60 29.62
CA PRO A 5 -19.89 6.17 29.41
C PRO A 5 -18.45 5.75 29.03
N PRO A 6 -18.04 4.52 29.41
CA PRO A 6 -16.72 4.02 29.09
C PRO A 6 -16.55 3.98 27.57
N THR A 7 -15.45 4.56 27.08
CA THR A 7 -15.01 4.44 25.69
C THR A 7 -14.73 2.95 25.43
N THR A 8 -15.64 2.28 24.75
CA THR A 8 -15.40 0.94 24.20
C THR A 8 -14.28 1.04 23.17
N THR A 9 -13.12 0.53 23.55
CA THR A 9 -12.05 0.20 22.60
C THR A 9 -12.65 -0.74 21.56
N PRO A 10 -12.45 -0.50 20.25
CA PRO A 10 -12.91 -1.44 19.23
C PRO A 10 -12.31 -2.81 19.53
N ALA A 11 -13.13 -3.85 19.54
CA ALA A 11 -12.69 -5.22 19.76
C ALA A 11 -11.59 -5.54 18.74
N GLU A 12 -10.40 -5.88 19.23
CA GLU A 12 -9.30 -6.39 18.40
C GLU A 12 -9.81 -7.66 17.71
N THR A 13 -9.99 -7.59 16.41
CA THR A 13 -10.27 -8.79 15.60
C THR A 13 -9.02 -9.64 15.63
N PRO A 14 -9.05 -10.88 16.17
CA PRO A 14 -7.87 -11.72 16.25
C PRO A 14 -7.26 -11.95 14.87
N GLY A 15 -5.97 -11.63 14.70
CA GLY A 15 -5.23 -11.83 13.45
C GLY A 15 -5.16 -10.62 12.52
N VAL A 16 -5.83 -9.52 12.81
CA VAL A 16 -5.67 -8.28 12.05
C VAL A 16 -4.52 -7.47 12.66
N VAL A 17 -3.39 -7.44 11.97
CA VAL A 17 -2.28 -6.55 12.33
C VAL A 17 -2.64 -5.15 11.84
N ILE A 18 -3.05 -4.27 12.76
CA ILE A 18 -3.16 -2.84 12.46
C ILE A 18 -1.76 -2.38 12.05
N GLY A 19 -1.63 -1.89 10.82
CA GLY A 19 -0.35 -1.49 10.25
C GLY A 19 0.37 -0.50 11.18
N ASN A 20 1.68 -0.62 11.26
CA ASN A 20 2.49 0.24 12.12
C ASN A 20 2.45 1.67 11.55
N HIS A 21 1.58 2.52 12.09
CA HIS A 21 1.42 3.93 11.68
C HIS A 21 2.62 4.80 12.14
N THR A 22 3.83 4.32 11.85
CA THR A 22 5.00 5.20 12.00
C THR A 22 4.88 6.28 10.91
N PRO A 23 4.85 7.57 11.27
CA PRO A 23 4.70 8.66 10.29
C PRO A 23 5.97 8.77 9.44
N LYS A 24 6.12 7.87 8.46
CA LYS A 24 7.30 7.78 7.58
C LYS A 24 7.45 9.01 6.69
N TYR A 25 6.34 9.66 6.35
CA TYR A 25 6.32 10.87 5.51
C TYR A 25 6.82 12.12 6.27
N THR A 26 6.66 12.16 7.60
CA THR A 26 7.08 13.25 8.49
C THR A 26 8.21 12.85 9.42
N ALA A 27 8.98 11.82 9.07
CA ALA A 27 10.07 11.31 9.89
C ALA A 27 11.07 12.43 10.24
N ARG A 28 11.46 12.51 11.53
CA ARG A 28 12.47 13.49 12.01
C ARG A 28 13.85 13.18 11.45
N ASN A 29 14.18 11.88 11.25
CA ASN A 29 15.47 11.46 10.68
C ASN A 29 15.52 11.84 9.19
N PRO A 30 16.49 12.68 8.77
CA PRO A 30 16.61 13.16 7.39
C PRO A 30 16.88 12.02 6.39
N ALA A 31 17.63 10.98 6.78
CA ALA A 31 17.88 9.83 5.92
C ALA A 31 16.61 9.02 5.64
N VAL A 32 15.80 8.76 6.67
CA VAL A 32 14.50 8.08 6.51
C VAL A 32 13.57 8.90 5.61
N ARG A 33 13.50 10.21 5.85
CA ARG A 33 12.70 11.12 5.03
C ARG A 33 13.15 11.11 3.56
N TRP A 34 14.46 11.19 3.30
CA TRP A 34 15.02 11.14 1.96
C TRP A 34 14.71 9.82 1.24
N LEU A 35 14.88 8.67 1.92
CA LEU A 35 14.53 7.36 1.38
C LEU A 35 13.04 7.27 1.05
N THR A 36 12.17 7.72 1.97
CA THR A 36 10.72 7.73 1.75
C THR A 36 10.34 8.61 0.56
N GLN A 37 10.93 9.81 0.44
CA GLN A 37 10.69 10.70 -0.69
C GLN A 37 11.11 10.07 -2.03
N ARG A 38 12.26 9.37 -2.08
CA ARG A 38 12.70 8.64 -3.28
C ARG A 38 11.76 7.51 -3.67
N TRP A 39 11.25 6.78 -2.68
CA TRP A 39 10.27 5.74 -2.89
C TRP A 39 8.95 6.31 -3.41
N VAL A 40 8.41 7.35 -2.79
CA VAL A 40 7.20 8.04 -3.24
C VAL A 40 7.38 8.61 -4.66
N ALA A 41 8.53 9.23 -4.95
CA ALA A 41 8.83 9.72 -6.30
C ALA A 41 8.97 8.59 -7.34
N ASN A 42 9.38 7.40 -6.93
CA ASN A 42 9.37 6.22 -7.80
C ASN A 42 7.94 5.79 -8.13
N LEU A 43 7.06 5.67 -7.13
CA LEU A 43 5.64 5.38 -7.35
C LEU A 43 4.99 6.41 -8.26
N ASP A 44 5.25 7.69 -8.02
CA ASP A 44 4.71 8.80 -8.82
C ASP A 44 5.13 8.72 -10.29
N ARG A 45 6.41 8.39 -10.58
CA ARG A 45 6.89 8.17 -11.94
C ARG A 45 6.21 6.97 -12.63
N GLN A 46 6.01 5.87 -11.88
CA GLN A 46 5.32 4.69 -12.41
C GLN A 46 3.86 5.03 -12.73
N LEU A 47 3.16 5.73 -11.84
CA LEU A 47 1.78 6.20 -12.07
C LEU A 47 1.70 7.13 -13.28
N ALA A 48 2.66 8.02 -13.47
CA ALA A 48 2.71 8.90 -14.64
C ALA A 48 2.90 8.10 -15.95
N ARG A 49 3.71 7.04 -15.93
CA ARG A 49 3.91 6.15 -17.09
C ARG A 49 2.67 5.32 -17.40
N ILE A 50 2.01 4.76 -16.39
CA ILE A 50 0.74 4.06 -16.53
C ILE A 50 -0.29 4.99 -17.16
N ALA A 51 -0.45 6.21 -16.63
CA ALA A 51 -1.38 7.20 -17.13
C ALA A 51 -1.08 7.65 -18.59
N ALA A 52 0.17 7.64 -19.00
CA ALA A 52 0.56 8.00 -20.37
C ALA A 52 0.36 6.86 -21.38
N GLN A 53 0.40 5.60 -20.94
CA GLN A 53 0.25 4.43 -21.82
C GLN A 53 -1.21 4.06 -22.06
N ASP A 54 -2.07 4.31 -21.08
CA ASP A 54 -3.47 3.91 -21.15
C ASP A 54 -4.39 5.08 -20.78
N THR A 55 -4.82 5.81 -21.81
CA THR A 55 -5.77 6.92 -21.67
C THR A 55 -7.16 6.45 -21.24
N THR A 56 -7.50 5.19 -21.47
CA THR A 56 -8.77 4.59 -21.00
C THR A 56 -8.75 4.33 -19.52
N SER A 57 -7.61 3.97 -18.94
CA SER A 57 -7.43 3.84 -17.51
C SER A 57 -7.40 5.18 -16.76
N THR A 58 -6.93 6.28 -17.41
CA THR A 58 -6.93 7.62 -16.79
C THR A 58 -8.32 8.24 -16.69
N SER A 59 -9.22 7.95 -17.61
CA SER A 59 -10.64 8.33 -17.49
C SER A 59 -11.42 7.45 -16.54
N GLY A 60 -10.84 6.32 -16.11
CA GLY A 60 -11.41 5.36 -15.18
C GLY A 60 -11.12 5.66 -13.71
N ALA A 61 -11.63 4.79 -12.86
CA ALA A 61 -11.38 4.83 -11.43
C ALA A 61 -10.04 4.19 -11.09
N ALA A 62 -9.34 4.76 -10.09
CA ALA A 62 -8.17 4.19 -9.45
C ALA A 62 -8.46 3.82 -8.00
N LEU A 63 -7.83 2.76 -7.51
CA LEU A 63 -7.94 2.29 -6.13
C LEU A 63 -6.58 2.32 -5.45
N GLU A 64 -6.52 2.85 -4.23
CA GLU A 64 -5.42 2.61 -3.30
C GLU A 64 -5.90 1.75 -2.14
N VAL A 65 -5.22 0.62 -1.91
CA VAL A 65 -5.45 -0.29 -0.79
C VAL A 65 -4.33 -0.10 0.23
N GLY A 66 -4.69 0.08 1.51
CA GLY A 66 -3.74 0.40 2.58
C GLY A 66 -3.24 1.84 2.48
N CYS A 67 -4.17 2.80 2.33
CA CYS A 67 -3.83 4.17 1.99
C CYS A 67 -3.18 4.97 3.14
N GLY A 68 -3.21 4.46 4.37
CA GLY A 68 -2.69 5.17 5.52
C GLY A 68 -3.23 6.60 5.60
N GLU A 69 -2.34 7.59 5.66
CA GLU A 69 -2.71 9.01 5.72
C GLU A 69 -3.25 9.58 4.37
N GLY A 70 -3.28 8.79 3.28
CA GLY A 70 -3.82 9.19 1.97
C GLY A 70 -2.84 9.94 1.06
N VAL A 71 -1.54 9.83 1.29
CA VAL A 71 -0.51 10.56 0.52
C VAL A 71 -0.48 10.10 -0.94
N ILE A 72 -0.53 8.79 -1.19
CA ILE A 72 -0.53 8.24 -2.55
C ILE A 72 -1.90 8.44 -3.20
N ALA A 73 -3.01 8.33 -2.44
CA ALA A 73 -4.36 8.66 -2.94
C ALA A 73 -4.43 10.08 -3.50
N ALA A 74 -3.80 11.04 -2.81
CA ALA A 74 -3.73 12.42 -3.30
C ALA A 74 -2.90 12.55 -4.60
N GLN A 75 -1.91 11.70 -4.83
CA GLN A 75 -1.16 11.66 -6.10
C GLN A 75 -2.00 11.03 -7.22
N LEU A 76 -2.74 9.96 -6.91
CA LEU A 76 -3.69 9.35 -7.85
C LEU A 76 -4.74 10.37 -8.31
N ALA A 77 -5.31 11.16 -7.39
CA ALA A 77 -6.33 12.16 -7.71
C ALA A 77 -5.86 13.30 -8.65
N ARG A 78 -4.56 13.43 -8.87
CA ARG A 78 -4.01 14.36 -9.86
C ARG A 78 -4.00 13.82 -11.28
N ARG A 79 -4.21 12.51 -11.46
CA ARG A 79 -4.03 11.79 -12.72
C ARG A 79 -5.26 11.01 -13.17
N PHE A 80 -6.08 10.58 -12.22
CA PHE A 80 -7.23 9.72 -12.47
C PHE A 80 -8.52 10.45 -12.09
N GLY A 81 -9.59 10.19 -12.84
CA GLY A 81 -10.86 10.92 -12.70
C GLY A 81 -11.59 10.62 -11.39
N GLU A 82 -11.62 9.36 -10.97
CA GLU A 82 -12.18 8.91 -9.70
C GLU A 82 -11.12 8.18 -8.91
N VAL A 83 -10.95 8.50 -7.64
CA VAL A 83 -10.04 7.80 -6.74
C VAL A 83 -10.77 7.32 -5.51
N VAL A 84 -10.67 6.02 -5.26
CA VAL A 84 -11.09 5.39 -4.01
C VAL A 84 -9.83 4.98 -3.25
N ALA A 85 -9.81 5.22 -1.95
CA ALA A 85 -8.71 4.85 -1.08
C ALA A 85 -9.26 4.16 0.17
N LEU A 86 -8.67 3.05 0.56
CA LEU A 86 -9.14 2.30 1.72
C LEU A 86 -8.02 1.87 2.65
N ASP A 87 -8.39 1.73 3.91
CA ASP A 87 -7.55 1.14 4.95
C ASP A 87 -8.41 0.44 6.00
N LEU A 88 -7.78 -0.32 6.88
CA LEU A 88 -8.47 -0.89 8.05
C LEU A 88 -8.96 0.23 8.98
N PRO A 89 -10.00 -0.03 9.79
CA PRO A 89 -10.49 0.97 10.74
C PRO A 89 -9.42 1.39 11.74
N ASP A 90 -9.01 2.67 11.67
CA ASP A 90 -8.12 3.30 12.63
C ASP A 90 -8.54 4.75 12.88
N ALA A 91 -8.62 5.14 14.16
CA ALA A 91 -9.09 6.46 14.56
C ALA A 91 -8.16 7.61 14.08
N GLY A 92 -6.84 7.32 13.93
CA GLY A 92 -5.85 8.31 13.51
C GLY A 92 -5.94 8.66 12.02
N LEU A 93 -6.38 7.74 11.16
CA LEU A 93 -6.38 7.91 9.70
C LEU A 93 -7.35 9.00 9.23
N ARG A 94 -8.52 9.12 9.86
CA ARG A 94 -9.54 10.10 9.48
C ARG A 94 -9.03 11.54 9.51
N ALA A 95 -8.11 11.86 10.42
CA ALA A 95 -7.51 13.18 10.50
C ALA A 95 -6.57 13.47 9.29
N GLY A 96 -5.87 12.43 8.80
CA GLY A 96 -5.08 12.46 7.56
C GLY A 96 -5.96 12.68 6.35
N TRP A 97 -7.01 11.89 6.21
CA TRP A 97 -7.94 11.91 5.06
C TRP A 97 -8.60 13.27 4.82
N ARG A 98 -8.97 13.98 5.91
CA ARG A 98 -9.56 15.33 5.82
C ARG A 98 -8.65 16.38 5.17
N ARG A 99 -7.36 16.11 5.07
CA ARG A 99 -6.37 17.01 4.43
C ARG A 99 -6.37 16.87 2.92
N HIS A 100 -6.93 15.77 2.38
CA HIS A 100 -6.90 15.46 0.95
C HIS A 100 -8.29 15.63 0.33
N ARG A 101 -8.36 16.49 -0.68
CA ARG A 101 -9.56 16.65 -1.51
C ARG A 101 -9.42 15.78 -2.76
N GLY A 102 -10.51 15.17 -3.19
CA GLY A 102 -10.57 14.35 -4.40
C GLY A 102 -10.78 12.86 -4.13
N PRO A 103 -9.89 12.17 -3.37
CA PRO A 103 -10.12 10.76 -3.06
C PRO A 103 -11.35 10.54 -2.17
N ARG A 104 -12.06 9.45 -2.42
CA ARG A 104 -13.10 8.92 -1.52
C ARG A 104 -12.46 7.90 -0.61
N PHE A 105 -12.50 8.15 0.69
CA PHE A 105 -11.91 7.27 1.69
C PHE A 105 -12.96 6.38 2.33
N LEU A 106 -12.62 5.10 2.54
CA LEU A 106 -13.46 4.13 3.23
C LEU A 106 -12.63 3.13 4.04
N HIS A 107 -13.28 2.37 4.90
CA HIS A 107 -12.66 1.28 5.65
C HIS A 107 -13.05 -0.06 5.03
N ALA A 108 -12.04 -0.89 4.70
CA ALA A 108 -12.24 -2.25 4.21
C ALA A 108 -10.98 -3.11 4.45
N ASP A 109 -11.18 -4.44 4.44
CA ASP A 109 -10.10 -5.42 4.47
C ASP A 109 -9.57 -5.67 3.06
N ALA A 110 -8.24 -5.61 2.88
CA ALA A 110 -7.56 -5.91 1.62
C ALA A 110 -7.80 -7.35 1.12
N GLN A 111 -8.16 -8.26 2.01
CA GLN A 111 -8.46 -9.68 1.70
C GLN A 111 -9.92 -9.92 1.35
N ALA A 112 -10.79 -8.89 1.38
CA ALA A 112 -12.21 -8.96 1.04
C ALA A 112 -12.69 -7.58 0.57
N LEU A 113 -12.28 -7.17 -0.64
CA LEU A 113 -12.57 -5.85 -1.18
C LEU A 113 -14.05 -5.72 -1.59
N PRO A 114 -14.77 -4.69 -1.13
CA PRO A 114 -16.21 -4.55 -1.36
C PRO A 114 -16.52 -3.93 -2.74
N PHE A 115 -15.88 -4.43 -3.79
CA PHE A 115 -16.03 -3.94 -5.16
C PHE A 115 -16.27 -5.10 -6.12
N ALA A 116 -16.94 -4.80 -7.23
CA ALA A 116 -17.09 -5.71 -8.36
C ALA A 116 -15.73 -5.96 -9.04
N ASP A 117 -15.65 -7.06 -9.79
CA ASP A 117 -14.52 -7.39 -10.65
C ASP A 117 -14.29 -6.27 -11.68
N ASP A 118 -13.05 -6.08 -12.09
CA ASP A 118 -12.64 -5.14 -13.15
C ASP A 118 -13.08 -3.68 -12.95
N ARG A 119 -13.35 -3.29 -11.70
CA ARG A 119 -13.89 -1.95 -11.38
C ARG A 119 -12.87 -0.82 -11.58
N PHE A 120 -11.58 -1.09 -11.36
CA PHE A 120 -10.54 -0.06 -11.32
C PHE A 120 -9.50 -0.27 -12.42
N GLY A 121 -9.25 0.77 -13.23
CA GLY A 121 -8.20 0.74 -14.24
C GLY A 121 -6.81 0.56 -13.63
N VAL A 122 -6.57 1.13 -12.46
CA VAL A 122 -5.32 1.03 -11.72
C VAL A 122 -5.60 0.69 -10.26
N VAL A 123 -4.91 -0.32 -9.73
CA VAL A 123 -4.93 -0.68 -8.30
C VAL A 123 -3.52 -0.54 -7.73
N VAL A 124 -3.41 0.23 -6.65
CA VAL A 124 -2.15 0.46 -5.93
C VAL A 124 -2.23 -0.17 -4.55
N ALA A 125 -1.22 -0.95 -4.17
CA ALA A 125 -1.02 -1.42 -2.80
C ALA A 125 0.47 -1.27 -2.44
N ALA A 126 0.76 -0.34 -1.53
CA ALA A 126 2.11 0.04 -1.18
C ALA A 126 2.34 -0.15 0.32
N GLU A 127 3.18 -1.12 0.70
CA GLU A 127 3.42 -1.50 2.10
C GLU A 127 2.16 -2.11 2.75
N VAL A 128 1.56 -3.10 2.09
CA VAL A 128 0.33 -3.77 2.52
C VAL A 128 0.51 -5.27 2.61
N LEU A 129 0.99 -5.92 1.54
CA LEU A 129 1.01 -7.38 1.42
C LEU A 129 1.87 -8.06 2.48
N GLU A 130 2.91 -7.37 2.98
CA GLU A 130 3.76 -7.84 4.07
C GLU A 130 3.03 -7.98 5.40
N HIS A 131 1.92 -7.26 5.57
CA HIS A 131 1.12 -7.26 6.79
C HIS A 131 -0.05 -8.25 6.77
N LEU A 132 -0.41 -8.79 5.59
CA LEU A 132 -1.58 -9.64 5.45
C LEU A 132 -1.33 -11.05 6.01
N PRO A 133 -2.25 -11.60 6.80
CA PRO A 133 -2.22 -13.01 7.20
C PRO A 133 -2.21 -13.97 6.00
N ASP A 134 -2.99 -13.65 4.95
CA ASP A 134 -3.00 -14.37 3.68
C ASP A 134 -2.71 -13.40 2.52
N PRO A 135 -1.42 -13.18 2.17
CA PRO A 135 -1.05 -12.28 1.11
C PRO A 135 -1.48 -12.77 -0.29
N ALA A 136 -1.66 -14.09 -0.47
CA ALA A 136 -2.14 -14.65 -1.75
C ALA A 136 -3.60 -14.26 -1.99
N ARG A 137 -4.44 -14.33 -0.95
CA ARG A 137 -5.82 -13.86 -1.00
C ARG A 137 -5.88 -12.34 -1.24
N GLY A 138 -5.03 -11.56 -0.55
CA GLY A 138 -4.94 -10.12 -0.80
C GLY A 138 -4.56 -9.81 -2.25
N LEU A 139 -3.53 -10.47 -2.78
CA LEU A 139 -3.10 -10.29 -4.17
C LEU A 139 -4.21 -10.68 -5.17
N ALA A 140 -4.94 -11.78 -4.91
CA ALA A 140 -6.08 -12.20 -5.74
C ALA A 140 -7.21 -11.16 -5.74
N GLU A 141 -7.52 -10.56 -4.59
CA GLU A 141 -8.52 -9.48 -4.50
C GLU A 141 -8.09 -8.22 -5.25
N LEU A 142 -6.80 -7.82 -5.13
CA LEU A 142 -6.25 -6.71 -5.90
C LEU A 142 -6.38 -6.96 -7.42
N ALA A 143 -6.09 -8.17 -7.85
CA ALA A 143 -6.22 -8.56 -9.26
C ALA A 143 -7.69 -8.63 -9.70
N ARG A 144 -8.59 -9.16 -8.86
CA ARG A 144 -10.01 -9.27 -9.16
C ARG A 144 -10.69 -7.91 -9.41
N VAL A 145 -10.41 -6.94 -8.54
CA VAL A 145 -11.02 -5.61 -8.66
C VAL A 145 -10.33 -4.73 -9.68
N GLY A 146 -9.10 -5.09 -10.08
CA GLY A 146 -8.31 -4.40 -11.09
C GLY A 146 -8.66 -4.85 -12.49
N ARG A 147 -8.74 -3.90 -13.44
CA ARG A 147 -9.01 -4.17 -14.85
C ARG A 147 -7.74 -4.21 -15.70
N ALA A 148 -6.76 -3.35 -15.41
CA ALA A 148 -5.60 -3.21 -16.29
C ALA A 148 -4.25 -3.23 -15.56
N HIS A 149 -4.07 -2.44 -14.52
CA HIS A 149 -2.76 -2.23 -13.93
C HIS A 149 -2.72 -2.45 -12.42
N LEU A 150 -1.66 -3.12 -11.96
CA LEU A 150 -1.28 -3.21 -10.54
C LEU A 150 0.04 -2.47 -10.33
N LEU A 151 0.08 -1.61 -9.31
CA LEU A 151 1.31 -0.99 -8.81
C LEU A 151 1.50 -1.38 -7.34
N LEU A 152 2.43 -2.29 -7.09
CA LEU A 152 2.62 -2.93 -5.80
C LEU A 152 4.01 -2.61 -5.25
N SER A 153 4.12 -2.39 -3.93
CA SER A 153 5.41 -2.16 -3.27
C SER A 153 5.47 -2.85 -1.92
N VAL A 154 6.62 -3.45 -1.62
CA VAL A 154 6.93 -4.10 -0.35
C VAL A 154 8.38 -3.80 0.07
N PRO A 155 8.73 -3.95 1.36
CA PRO A 155 10.12 -3.91 1.81
C PRO A 155 10.94 -5.02 1.12
N GLN A 156 12.15 -4.68 0.68
CA GLN A 156 13.06 -5.65 0.07
C GLN A 156 13.87 -6.37 1.15
N GLU A 157 13.63 -7.64 1.34
CA GLU A 157 14.39 -8.46 2.28
C GLU A 157 15.57 -9.18 1.60
N PRO A 158 16.71 -9.34 2.31
CA PRO A 158 16.96 -9.01 3.73
C PRO A 158 17.40 -7.55 3.98
N LEU A 159 17.48 -6.69 2.96
CA LEU A 159 18.03 -5.33 3.06
C LEU A 159 17.32 -4.47 4.10
N PHE A 160 15.99 -4.56 4.16
CA PHE A 160 15.18 -3.76 5.09
C PHE A 160 15.51 -4.10 6.55
N ARG A 161 15.64 -5.40 6.86
CA ARG A 161 16.06 -5.88 8.19
C ARG A 161 17.48 -5.44 8.53
N CYS A 162 18.41 -5.53 7.57
CA CYS A 162 19.78 -5.05 7.76
C CYS A 162 19.80 -3.55 8.08
N CYS A 163 18.99 -2.73 7.38
CA CYS A 163 18.90 -1.30 7.67
C CYS A 163 18.35 -1.02 9.08
N ASN A 164 17.36 -1.78 9.52
CA ASN A 164 16.81 -1.66 10.89
C ASN A 164 17.87 -2.02 11.93
N LEU A 165 18.62 -3.11 11.74
CA LEU A 165 19.70 -3.52 12.65
C LEU A 165 20.79 -2.46 12.73
N LEU A 166 21.26 -1.93 11.59
CA LEU A 166 22.26 -0.86 11.55
C LEU A 166 21.76 0.44 12.20
N ALA A 167 20.46 0.68 12.17
CA ALA A 167 19.83 1.80 12.88
C ALA A 167 19.54 1.52 14.35
N GLY A 168 19.94 0.36 14.90
CA GLY A 168 19.68 -0.06 16.28
C GLY A 168 18.22 -0.35 16.58
N ARG A 169 17.42 -0.63 15.52
CA ARG A 169 15.97 -0.86 15.64
C ARG A 169 15.67 -2.35 15.62
N TYR A 170 14.67 -2.76 16.42
CA TYR A 170 14.12 -4.12 16.44
C TYR A 170 15.19 -5.20 16.61
N LEU A 171 16.17 -4.97 17.50
CA LEU A 171 17.30 -5.87 17.72
C LEU A 171 16.86 -7.26 18.16
N ARG A 172 15.84 -7.34 19.03
CA ARG A 172 15.28 -8.61 19.52
C ARG A 172 14.61 -9.42 18.42
N GLU A 173 14.00 -8.76 17.46
CA GLU A 173 13.30 -9.31 16.30
C GLU A 173 14.22 -9.46 15.08
N LEU A 174 15.56 -9.42 15.29
CA LEU A 174 16.57 -9.50 14.24
C LEU A 174 16.30 -8.52 13.09
N GLY A 175 15.92 -7.27 13.43
CA GLY A 175 15.62 -6.20 12.49
C GLY A 175 14.25 -6.30 11.83
N ASN A 176 13.43 -7.33 12.14
CA ASN A 176 12.08 -7.42 11.61
C ASN A 176 11.19 -6.32 12.18
N THR A 177 10.48 -5.60 11.31
CA THR A 177 9.51 -4.61 11.75
C THR A 177 8.29 -5.32 12.35
N PRO A 178 7.81 -4.93 13.53
CA PRO A 178 6.59 -5.49 14.11
C PRO A 178 5.44 -5.38 13.11
N GLY A 179 4.71 -6.49 12.92
CA GLY A 179 3.61 -6.56 11.95
C GLY A 179 4.00 -6.98 10.54
N HIS A 180 5.29 -7.11 10.21
CA HIS A 180 5.70 -7.75 8.95
C HIS A 180 5.62 -9.27 9.09
N LEU A 181 4.55 -9.86 8.57
CA LEU A 181 4.29 -11.30 8.59
C LEU A 181 4.96 -11.98 7.39
N ASN A 182 5.06 -11.28 6.25
CA ASN A 182 5.58 -11.81 5.00
C ASN A 182 6.83 -11.05 4.57
N HIS A 183 7.76 -11.77 3.92
CA HIS A 183 9.07 -11.25 3.58
C HIS A 183 9.44 -11.70 2.16
N TRP A 184 9.77 -10.74 1.29
CA TRP A 184 10.17 -11.06 -0.08
C TRP A 184 11.52 -10.45 -0.45
N SER A 185 12.34 -11.26 -1.11
CA SER A 185 13.39 -10.72 -1.95
C SER A 185 12.77 -10.12 -3.23
N ARG A 186 13.51 -9.28 -3.95
CA ARG A 186 13.08 -8.70 -5.23
C ARG A 186 12.56 -9.77 -6.22
N ARG A 187 13.31 -10.88 -6.38
CA ARG A 187 12.91 -11.98 -7.27
C ARG A 187 11.71 -12.77 -6.73
N GLY A 188 11.64 -12.93 -5.41
CA GLY A 188 10.53 -13.61 -4.74
C GLY A 188 9.23 -12.85 -4.94
N PHE A 189 9.25 -11.53 -4.77
CA PHE A 189 8.07 -10.69 -4.96
C PHE A 189 7.61 -10.66 -6.41
N ALA A 190 8.55 -10.57 -7.38
CA ALA A 190 8.20 -10.64 -8.80
C ALA A 190 7.52 -11.97 -9.18
N ARG A 191 8.01 -13.10 -8.66
CA ARG A 191 7.38 -14.42 -8.88
C ARG A 191 6.02 -14.53 -8.20
N PHE A 192 5.86 -13.91 -7.05
CA PHE A 192 4.58 -13.87 -6.34
C PHE A 192 3.53 -13.11 -7.13
N VAL A 193 3.85 -11.92 -7.62
CA VAL A 193 2.95 -11.11 -8.45
C VAL A 193 2.65 -11.77 -9.80
N ALA A 194 3.64 -12.47 -10.38
CA ALA A 194 3.48 -13.17 -11.66
C ALA A 194 2.45 -14.33 -11.63
N GLN A 195 1.93 -14.71 -10.46
CA GLN A 195 0.85 -15.69 -10.34
C GLN A 195 -0.51 -15.15 -10.84
N VAL A 196 -0.70 -13.83 -10.83
CA VAL A 196 -1.98 -13.20 -11.19
C VAL A 196 -1.88 -12.15 -12.30
N ALA A 197 -0.67 -11.64 -12.61
CA ALA A 197 -0.47 -10.54 -13.55
C ALA A 197 0.87 -10.66 -14.28
N GLU A 198 0.97 -10.08 -15.47
CA GLU A 198 2.23 -9.97 -16.22
C GLU A 198 3.09 -8.84 -15.63
N VAL A 199 4.26 -9.19 -15.10
CA VAL A 199 5.21 -8.21 -14.54
C VAL A 199 5.87 -7.42 -15.66
N ARG A 200 5.56 -6.13 -15.76
CA ARG A 200 6.08 -5.21 -16.78
C ARG A 200 7.40 -4.58 -16.36
N GLU A 201 7.49 -4.19 -15.10
CA GLU A 201 8.68 -3.53 -14.57
C GLU A 201 8.89 -3.82 -13.10
N VAL A 202 10.14 -4.06 -12.70
CA VAL A 202 10.56 -4.18 -11.30
C VAL A 202 11.61 -3.12 -11.01
N THR A 203 11.28 -2.17 -10.14
CA THR A 203 12.21 -1.16 -9.66
C THR A 203 12.58 -1.40 -8.19
N SER A 204 13.73 -0.90 -7.76
CA SER A 204 14.19 -1.06 -6.38
C SER A 204 14.61 0.29 -5.80
N PRO A 205 13.64 1.17 -5.47
CA PRO A 205 13.93 2.37 -4.70
C PRO A 205 14.30 1.95 -3.28
N PHE A 206 15.61 1.85 -3.02
CA PHE A 206 16.16 1.33 -1.76
C PHE A 206 15.47 1.94 -0.52
N PRO A 207 15.04 1.14 0.46
CA PRO A 207 15.14 -0.32 0.59
C PRO A 207 13.86 -1.08 0.19
N TRP A 208 13.08 -0.60 -0.78
CA TRP A 208 11.84 -1.22 -1.25
C TRP A 208 11.99 -1.90 -2.62
N THR A 209 11.08 -2.81 -2.91
CA THR A 209 10.81 -3.33 -4.25
C THR A 209 9.46 -2.82 -4.70
N THR A 210 9.38 -2.22 -5.89
CA THR A 210 8.12 -1.79 -6.52
C THR A 210 7.93 -2.52 -7.83
N ILE A 211 6.73 -3.03 -8.06
CA ILE A 211 6.35 -3.76 -9.27
C ILE A 211 5.18 -3.05 -9.94
N TRP A 212 5.34 -2.79 -11.23
CA TRP A 212 4.24 -2.51 -12.14
C TRP A 212 3.93 -3.77 -12.92
N ALA A 213 2.68 -4.20 -12.93
CA ALA A 213 2.20 -5.37 -13.66
C ALA A 213 0.90 -5.04 -14.40
N THR A 214 0.61 -5.78 -15.47
CA THR A 214 -0.66 -5.71 -16.22
C THR A 214 -1.48 -6.97 -15.98
N LEU A 215 -2.79 -6.78 -15.86
CA LEU A 215 -3.73 -7.87 -15.68
C LEU A 215 -4.09 -8.51 -17.01
N PRO A 216 -4.45 -9.81 -17.05
CA PRO A 216 -4.90 -10.48 -18.26
C PRO A 216 -6.16 -9.81 -18.83
N GLY A 217 -6.19 -9.56 -20.15
CA GLY A 217 -7.34 -8.98 -20.84
C GLY A 217 -7.35 -7.44 -20.91
N SER A 218 -6.28 -6.79 -20.45
CA SER A 218 -6.09 -5.34 -20.62
C SER A 218 -5.46 -4.97 -21.97
#